data_99b102f293daad7a4f8b147087d3d0c5
#
_entry.id   99b102f293daad7a4f8b147087d3d0c5
#
_cell.length_a   1.000
_cell.length_b   1.000
_cell.length_c   1.000
_cell.angle_alpha   90.00
_cell.angle_beta   90.00
_cell.angle_gamma   90.00
#
_symmetry.space_group_name_H-M   'P 1'
#
loop_
_entity.id
_entity.type
_entity.pdbx_description
1 polymer ?
#
loop_
_entity_poly.entity_id
_entity_poly.type
_entity_poly.pdbx_seq_one_letter_code
_entity_poly.pdbx_strand_id
1 'polypeptide(L)'
;MLHARAFKVSVVWTLLLLYLGSVVHATESSLACPDWPTCFGTMLPEMTGGVFWEHLHRLVAGGLVLMFMLATWLAYKETKARPWIFRASLFGMTLLIVQSVFGGLTVIYELPDLISTTHLSLALLFLALATLLASSTIVIADSYPARSGFRVRAWAMVLAGFVFVQSVLGGLVRHMDAGMACPDVPLCLGQILPPLVNAPITIHFFHRLLAILLAAAVLWFAHRVYWKETWLPIRRWAKIVAILVVLQVTLGFVSVLTLLAVIPVSLHTLLAACLLASLIHMATIFPRSSAATPGVLAPPTN
;
A
#
# COMPACT_ATOMS: atom_id res chain seq x y z
N MET A 1 6.28 23.13 6.76
CA MET A 1 5.80 22.99 5.37
C MET A 1 4.45 22.29 5.40
N LEU A 2 3.41 22.97 4.93
CA LEU A 2 2.02 22.47 4.96
C LEU A 2 1.80 21.30 4.01
N HIS A 3 2.38 21.34 2.79
CA HIS A 3 2.30 20.24 1.83
C HIS A 3 2.79 18.90 2.42
N ALA A 4 3.85 18.93 3.24
CA ALA A 4 4.37 17.72 3.89
C ALA A 4 3.36 17.08 4.86
N ARG A 5 2.64 17.92 5.61
CA ARG A 5 1.56 17.46 6.50
C ARG A 5 0.38 16.91 5.68
N ALA A 6 0.02 17.61 4.62
CA ALA A 6 -1.07 17.22 3.73
C ALA A 6 -0.81 15.85 3.07
N PHE A 7 0.40 15.57 2.57
CA PHE A 7 0.76 14.26 2.05
C PHE A 7 0.73 13.17 3.12
N LYS A 8 1.17 13.44 4.36
CA LYS A 8 1.07 12.48 5.46
C LYS A 8 -0.38 12.14 5.79
N VAL A 9 -1.26 13.15 5.83
CA VAL A 9 -2.70 12.95 6.02
C VAL A 9 -3.27 12.11 4.88
N SER A 10 -2.88 12.37 3.62
CA SER A 10 -3.31 11.57 2.46
C SER A 10 -2.89 10.10 2.58
N VAL A 11 -1.67 9.81 3.10
CA VAL A 11 -1.23 8.41 3.35
C VAL A 11 -2.13 7.73 4.37
N VAL A 12 -2.37 8.36 5.53
CA VAL A 12 -3.24 7.79 6.58
C VAL A 12 -4.66 7.58 6.05
N TRP A 13 -5.18 8.58 5.32
CA TRP A 13 -6.51 8.49 4.72
C TRP A 13 -6.61 7.36 3.70
N THR A 14 -5.59 7.16 2.86
CA THR A 14 -5.54 6.04 1.90
C THR A 14 -5.52 4.69 2.61
N LEU A 15 -4.76 4.55 3.72
CA LEU A 15 -4.76 3.32 4.52
C LEU A 15 -6.15 3.02 5.11
N LEU A 16 -6.83 4.03 5.65
CA LEU A 16 -8.20 3.90 6.15
C LEU A 16 -9.18 3.53 5.01
N LEU A 17 -9.00 4.13 3.83
CA LEU A 17 -9.85 3.84 2.67
C LEU A 17 -9.63 2.41 2.13
N LEU A 18 -8.40 1.90 2.12
CA LEU A 18 -8.09 0.51 1.78
C LEU A 18 -8.73 -0.47 2.78
N TYR A 19 -8.66 -0.15 4.08
CA TYR A 19 -9.36 -0.93 5.10
C TYR A 19 -10.88 -0.94 4.86
N LEU A 20 -11.47 0.25 4.66
CA LEU A 20 -12.92 0.39 4.41
C LEU A 20 -13.34 -0.34 3.13
N GLY A 21 -12.56 -0.26 2.04
CA GLY A 21 -12.82 -1.00 0.80
C GLY A 21 -12.78 -2.52 1.01
N SER A 22 -11.86 -3.00 1.86
CA SER A 22 -11.85 -4.42 2.24
C SER A 22 -13.06 -4.81 3.08
N VAL A 23 -13.57 -3.94 3.97
CA VAL A 23 -14.83 -4.16 4.72
C VAL A 23 -16.01 -4.23 3.77
N VAL A 24 -16.13 -3.28 2.82
CA VAL A 24 -17.19 -3.27 1.79
C VAL A 24 -17.26 -4.62 1.08
N HIS A 25 -16.10 -5.13 0.65
CA HIS A 25 -16.04 -6.40 -0.07
C HIS A 25 -16.30 -7.60 0.86
N ALA A 26 -15.76 -7.60 2.09
CA ALA A 26 -15.92 -8.70 3.04
C ALA A 26 -17.33 -8.79 3.65
N THR A 27 -18.10 -7.71 3.60
CA THR A 27 -19.53 -7.66 3.99
C THR A 27 -20.46 -7.87 2.82
N GLU A 28 -19.93 -8.22 1.62
CA GLU A 28 -20.71 -8.40 0.38
C GLU A 28 -21.54 -7.18 0.00
N SER A 29 -21.07 -5.99 0.38
CA SER A 29 -21.74 -4.72 0.18
C SER A 29 -21.34 -4.01 -1.12
N SER A 30 -20.48 -4.62 -1.95
CA SER A 30 -19.86 -3.97 -3.12
C SER A 30 -20.82 -3.64 -4.26
N LEU A 31 -22.03 -4.18 -4.25
CA LEU A 31 -23.11 -3.91 -5.22
C LEU A 31 -24.41 -3.46 -4.53
N ALA A 32 -24.32 -2.93 -3.32
CA ALA A 32 -25.49 -2.41 -2.61
C ALA A 32 -26.03 -1.11 -3.23
N CYS A 33 -25.19 -0.37 -3.95
CA CYS A 33 -25.57 0.77 -4.79
C CYS A 33 -25.53 0.37 -6.25
N PRO A 34 -26.68 0.31 -6.95
CA PRO A 34 -26.75 -0.23 -8.32
C PRO A 34 -26.18 0.71 -9.40
N ASP A 35 -25.95 1.96 -9.07
CA ASP A 35 -25.49 3.01 -9.98
C ASP A 35 -24.22 3.70 -9.47
N TRP A 36 -23.54 4.42 -10.35
CA TRP A 36 -22.33 5.21 -10.05
C TRP A 36 -22.33 6.47 -10.93
N PRO A 37 -21.98 7.67 -10.41
CA PRO A 37 -21.43 7.96 -9.06
C PRO A 37 -22.46 8.05 -7.93
N THR A 38 -23.73 8.09 -8.25
CA THR A 38 -24.88 8.12 -7.32
C THR A 38 -25.12 6.76 -6.67
N CYS A 39 -26.11 6.69 -5.79
CA CYS A 39 -26.66 5.45 -5.23
C CYS A 39 -28.18 5.58 -5.24
N PHE A 40 -28.88 4.75 -6.00
CA PHE A 40 -30.31 4.89 -6.29
C PHE A 40 -30.70 6.28 -6.87
N GLY A 41 -29.86 6.82 -7.77
CA GLY A 41 -30.05 8.13 -8.41
C GLY A 41 -29.84 9.34 -7.50
N THR A 42 -29.41 9.15 -6.24
CA THR A 42 -29.19 10.23 -5.27
C THR A 42 -27.76 10.25 -4.72
N MET A 43 -27.30 11.43 -4.29
CA MET A 43 -26.02 11.60 -3.57
C MET A 43 -26.16 11.34 -2.05
N LEU A 44 -27.37 11.25 -1.53
CA LEU A 44 -27.68 11.04 -0.12
C LEU A 44 -28.72 9.91 -0.01
N PRO A 45 -28.32 8.64 -0.26
CA PRO A 45 -29.21 7.48 -0.11
C PRO A 45 -29.49 7.21 1.37
N GLU A 46 -30.47 6.37 1.64
CA GLU A 46 -30.72 5.85 2.98
C GLU A 46 -29.56 4.95 3.41
N MET A 47 -28.83 5.35 4.46
CA MET A 47 -27.60 4.73 4.93
C MET A 47 -27.89 3.50 5.80
N THR A 48 -28.39 2.42 5.18
CA THR A 48 -28.75 1.17 5.85
C THR A 48 -28.01 -0.03 5.25
N GLY A 49 -27.71 -1.05 6.05
CA GLY A 49 -27.13 -2.31 5.59
C GLY A 49 -25.88 -2.14 4.73
N GLY A 50 -25.86 -2.79 3.56
CA GLY A 50 -24.73 -2.73 2.61
C GLY A 50 -24.52 -1.34 2.00
N VAL A 51 -25.62 -0.58 1.79
CA VAL A 51 -25.56 0.81 1.27
C VAL A 51 -24.70 1.70 2.18
N PHE A 52 -24.80 1.51 3.50
CA PHE A 52 -23.95 2.25 4.45
C PHE A 52 -22.47 2.07 4.14
N TRP A 53 -22.00 0.84 3.98
CA TRP A 53 -20.60 0.55 3.77
C TRP A 53 -20.09 1.05 2.42
N GLU A 54 -20.83 0.73 1.36
CA GLU A 54 -20.42 1.11 0.00
C GLU A 54 -20.47 2.63 -0.21
N HIS A 55 -21.56 3.29 0.20
CA HIS A 55 -21.68 4.74 0.02
C HIS A 55 -20.71 5.51 0.92
N LEU A 56 -20.47 5.07 2.16
CA LEU A 56 -19.43 5.61 3.02
C LEU A 56 -18.04 5.53 2.35
N HIS A 57 -17.72 4.38 1.72
CA HIS A 57 -16.48 4.22 0.98
C HIS A 57 -16.36 5.26 -0.15
N ARG A 58 -17.42 5.48 -0.92
CA ARG A 58 -17.46 6.51 -1.99
C ARG A 58 -17.26 7.93 -1.44
N LEU A 59 -17.90 8.29 -0.33
CA LEU A 59 -17.75 9.60 0.31
C LEU A 59 -16.33 9.81 0.82
N VAL A 60 -15.77 8.82 1.50
CA VAL A 60 -14.38 8.88 2.00
C VAL A 60 -13.38 8.96 0.84
N ALA A 61 -13.63 8.27 -0.28
CA ALA A 61 -12.82 8.37 -1.50
C ALA A 61 -12.88 9.79 -2.10
N GLY A 62 -14.07 10.39 -2.20
CA GLY A 62 -14.23 11.79 -2.62
C GLY A 62 -13.46 12.77 -1.72
N GLY A 63 -13.54 12.58 -0.41
CA GLY A 63 -12.76 13.34 0.56
C GLY A 63 -11.25 13.23 0.37
N LEU A 64 -10.74 12.03 0.03
CA LEU A 64 -9.32 11.83 -0.30
C LEU A 64 -8.92 12.61 -1.55
N VAL A 65 -9.75 12.64 -2.60
CA VAL A 65 -9.49 13.44 -3.81
C VAL A 65 -9.33 14.92 -3.45
N LEU A 66 -10.26 15.49 -2.67
CA LEU A 66 -10.19 16.88 -2.23
C LEU A 66 -8.95 17.15 -1.37
N MET A 67 -8.63 16.26 -0.44
CA MET A 67 -7.44 16.38 0.40
C MET A 67 -6.14 16.32 -0.41
N PHE A 68 -6.05 15.42 -1.38
CA PHE A 68 -4.86 15.29 -2.21
C PHE A 68 -4.74 16.46 -3.23
N MET A 69 -5.86 17.01 -3.69
CA MET A 69 -5.89 18.24 -4.49
C MET A 69 -5.33 19.43 -3.70
N LEU A 70 -5.73 19.58 -2.42
CA LEU A 70 -5.14 20.56 -1.52
C LEU A 70 -3.63 20.34 -1.34
N ALA A 71 -3.19 19.08 -1.13
CA ALA A 71 -1.78 18.74 -1.00
C ALA A 71 -0.99 19.12 -2.26
N THR A 72 -1.55 18.86 -3.45
CA THR A 72 -0.96 19.21 -4.76
C THR A 72 -0.84 20.72 -4.93
N TRP A 73 -1.88 21.48 -4.58
CA TRP A 73 -1.86 22.94 -4.63
C TRP A 73 -0.83 23.55 -3.66
N LEU A 74 -0.72 23.02 -2.44
CA LEU A 74 0.32 23.42 -1.49
C LEU A 74 1.72 23.07 -2.00
N ALA A 75 1.88 21.92 -2.66
CA ALA A 75 3.15 21.52 -3.27
C ALA A 75 3.55 22.50 -4.40
N TYR A 76 2.61 22.95 -5.23
CA TYR A 76 2.85 23.99 -6.23
C TYR A 76 3.40 25.28 -5.61
N LYS A 77 2.79 25.74 -4.51
CA LYS A 77 3.20 26.99 -3.84
C LYS A 77 4.53 26.89 -3.09
N GLU A 78 4.76 25.76 -2.38
CA GLU A 78 5.85 25.64 -1.41
C GLU A 78 7.11 24.95 -1.96
N THR A 79 7.06 24.31 -3.13
CA THR A 79 8.17 23.46 -3.61
C THR A 79 8.84 23.96 -4.89
N LYS A 80 8.93 25.28 -5.08
CA LYS A 80 9.58 25.88 -6.26
C LYS A 80 11.00 25.35 -6.49
N ALA A 81 11.78 25.09 -5.42
CA ALA A 81 13.10 24.49 -5.48
C ALA A 81 13.11 22.99 -5.81
N ARG A 82 11.98 22.30 -5.75
CA ARG A 82 11.84 20.85 -6.00
C ARG A 82 10.63 20.56 -6.89
N PRO A 83 10.64 20.98 -8.16
CA PRO A 83 9.47 20.91 -9.06
C PRO A 83 8.97 19.49 -9.31
N TRP A 84 9.83 18.48 -9.08
CA TRP A 84 9.44 17.09 -9.20
C TRP A 84 8.34 16.67 -8.20
N ILE A 85 8.27 17.28 -7.01
CA ILE A 85 7.22 16.98 -6.01
C ILE A 85 5.86 17.37 -6.57
N PHE A 86 5.75 18.57 -7.17
CA PHE A 86 4.52 19.01 -7.81
C PHE A 86 4.15 18.13 -9.01
N ARG A 87 5.12 17.80 -9.90
CA ARG A 87 4.87 16.91 -11.05
C ARG A 87 4.40 15.52 -10.62
N ALA A 88 5.04 14.95 -9.59
CA ALA A 88 4.64 13.66 -9.03
C ALA A 88 3.25 13.72 -8.36
N SER A 89 2.90 14.84 -7.72
CA SER A 89 1.55 15.00 -7.16
C SER A 89 0.48 15.15 -8.25
N LEU A 90 0.78 15.78 -9.40
CA LEU A 90 -0.12 15.76 -10.56
C LEU A 90 -0.36 14.36 -11.08
N PHE A 91 0.71 13.54 -11.18
CA PHE A 91 0.56 12.12 -11.53
C PHE A 91 -0.31 11.37 -10.50
N GLY A 92 -0.18 11.68 -9.19
CA GLY A 92 -1.05 11.15 -8.15
C GLY A 92 -2.53 11.54 -8.34
N MET A 93 -2.82 12.78 -8.77
CA MET A 93 -4.19 13.19 -9.14
C MET A 93 -4.73 12.37 -10.31
N THR A 94 -3.91 12.14 -11.33
CA THR A 94 -4.30 11.27 -12.47
C THR A 94 -4.62 9.86 -11.99
N LEU A 95 -3.79 9.28 -11.10
CA LEU A 95 -4.05 7.96 -10.51
C LEU A 95 -5.37 7.92 -9.74
N LEU A 96 -5.71 8.96 -8.97
CA LEU A 96 -6.99 9.03 -8.23
C LEU A 96 -8.19 9.11 -9.17
N ILE A 97 -8.08 9.86 -10.27
CA ILE A 97 -9.16 9.94 -11.27
C ILE A 97 -9.36 8.57 -11.93
N VAL A 98 -8.28 7.94 -12.40
CA VAL A 98 -8.32 6.60 -13.00
C VAL A 98 -8.86 5.58 -11.99
N GLN A 99 -8.40 5.64 -10.74
CA GLN A 99 -8.87 4.82 -9.63
C GLN A 99 -10.39 4.94 -9.41
N SER A 100 -10.92 6.18 -9.44
CA SER A 100 -12.36 6.42 -9.28
C SER A 100 -13.16 5.84 -10.44
N VAL A 101 -12.67 5.98 -11.68
CA VAL A 101 -13.29 5.36 -12.87
C VAL A 101 -13.32 3.84 -12.72
N PHE A 102 -12.20 3.20 -12.33
CA PHE A 102 -12.17 1.75 -12.10
C PHE A 102 -13.11 1.33 -10.98
N GLY A 103 -13.25 2.14 -9.91
CA GLY A 103 -14.26 1.92 -8.88
C GLY A 103 -15.71 1.96 -9.41
N GLY A 104 -16.00 2.87 -10.34
CA GLY A 104 -17.31 2.88 -11.05
C GLY A 104 -17.49 1.66 -11.95
N LEU A 105 -16.44 1.25 -12.68
CA LEU A 105 -16.49 0.07 -13.56
C LEU A 105 -16.70 -1.23 -12.76
N THR A 106 -16.21 -1.35 -11.52
CA THR A 106 -16.51 -2.52 -10.67
C THR A 106 -18.00 -2.66 -10.40
N VAL A 107 -18.72 -1.56 -10.23
CA VAL A 107 -20.18 -1.56 -10.01
C VAL A 107 -20.91 -1.84 -11.32
N ILE A 108 -20.60 -1.09 -12.39
CA ILE A 108 -21.31 -1.18 -13.68
C ILE A 108 -21.20 -2.58 -14.31
N TYR A 109 -20.06 -3.26 -14.13
CA TYR A 109 -19.81 -4.60 -14.68
C TYR A 109 -19.94 -5.73 -13.63
N GLU A 110 -20.53 -5.46 -12.47
CA GLU A 110 -20.82 -6.46 -11.44
C GLU A 110 -19.58 -7.23 -10.96
N LEU A 111 -18.56 -6.50 -10.56
CA LEU A 111 -17.32 -6.98 -9.93
C LEU A 111 -16.44 -7.94 -10.78
N PRO A 112 -16.09 -7.64 -12.04
CA PRO A 112 -15.18 -8.52 -12.78
C PRO A 112 -13.83 -8.61 -12.09
N ASP A 113 -13.25 -9.81 -11.98
CA ASP A 113 -12.00 -10.11 -11.25
C ASP A 113 -10.85 -9.18 -11.63
N LEU A 114 -10.63 -8.97 -12.94
CA LEU A 114 -9.55 -8.13 -13.44
C LEU A 114 -9.78 -6.65 -13.15
N ILE A 115 -11.01 -6.14 -13.29
CA ILE A 115 -11.33 -4.73 -13.02
C ILE A 115 -11.17 -4.47 -11.52
N SER A 116 -11.71 -5.34 -10.67
CA SER A 116 -11.63 -5.25 -9.21
C SER A 116 -10.17 -5.34 -8.72
N THR A 117 -9.38 -6.27 -9.29
CA THR A 117 -7.95 -6.40 -8.97
C THR A 117 -7.15 -5.19 -9.46
N THR A 118 -7.48 -4.63 -10.63
CA THR A 118 -6.85 -3.40 -11.15
C THR A 118 -7.19 -2.21 -10.25
N HIS A 119 -8.44 -2.08 -9.80
CA HIS A 119 -8.84 -1.05 -8.83
C HIS A 119 -7.99 -1.11 -7.56
N LEU A 120 -7.83 -2.28 -6.94
CA LEU A 120 -6.94 -2.46 -5.79
C LEU A 120 -5.48 -2.11 -6.13
N SER A 121 -4.98 -2.53 -7.29
CA SER A 121 -3.59 -2.27 -7.72
C SER A 121 -3.31 -0.78 -7.86
N LEU A 122 -4.23 -0.02 -8.45
CA LEU A 122 -4.14 1.43 -8.57
C LEU A 122 -4.16 2.13 -7.21
N ALA A 123 -4.98 1.65 -6.26
CA ALA A 123 -5.00 2.16 -4.89
C ALA A 123 -3.65 1.95 -4.16
N LEU A 124 -3.03 0.78 -4.34
CA LEU A 124 -1.71 0.49 -3.78
C LEU A 124 -0.60 1.33 -4.45
N LEU A 125 -0.67 1.56 -5.76
CA LEU A 125 0.24 2.47 -6.48
C LEU A 125 0.09 3.90 -5.99
N PHE A 126 -1.14 4.37 -5.79
CA PHE A 126 -1.38 5.69 -5.21
C PHE A 126 -0.82 5.79 -3.79
N LEU A 127 -1.05 4.79 -2.92
CA LEU A 127 -0.45 4.72 -1.59
C LEU A 127 1.08 4.81 -1.65
N ALA A 128 1.69 4.06 -2.57
CA ALA A 128 3.14 4.06 -2.78
C ALA A 128 3.64 5.47 -3.14
N LEU A 129 2.99 6.13 -4.07
CA LEU A 129 3.33 7.50 -4.49
C LEU A 129 3.09 8.52 -3.37
N ALA A 130 1.96 8.47 -2.69
CA ALA A 130 1.66 9.36 -1.57
C ALA A 130 2.69 9.20 -0.44
N THR A 131 3.10 7.96 -0.15
CA THR A 131 4.16 7.65 0.85
C THR A 131 5.52 8.19 0.40
N LEU A 132 5.87 8.05 -0.89
CA LEU A 132 7.07 8.64 -1.46
C LEU A 132 7.09 10.16 -1.29
N LEU A 133 5.99 10.84 -1.63
CA LEU A 133 5.85 12.28 -1.50
C LEU A 133 5.94 12.72 -0.03
N ALA A 134 5.20 12.07 0.87
CA ALA A 134 5.22 12.36 2.30
C ALA A 134 6.61 12.18 2.91
N SER A 135 7.34 11.14 2.51
CA SER A 135 8.68 10.83 3.03
C SER A 135 9.77 11.74 2.46
N SER A 136 9.65 12.13 1.19
CA SER A 136 10.60 13.03 0.51
C SER A 136 10.61 14.45 1.07
N THR A 137 9.60 14.81 1.85
CA THR A 137 9.48 16.12 2.51
C THR A 137 10.09 16.14 3.91
N ILE A 138 10.56 15.01 4.43
CA ILE A 138 11.23 14.92 5.72
C ILE A 138 12.66 15.45 5.55
N VAL A 139 12.98 16.52 6.27
CA VAL A 139 14.36 17.02 6.38
C VAL A 139 15.10 16.15 7.41
N ILE A 140 16.12 15.44 6.97
CA ILE A 140 16.97 14.64 7.84
C ILE A 140 18.29 15.37 8.00
N ALA A 141 18.76 15.51 9.25
CA ALA A 141 20.06 16.10 9.56
C ALA A 141 21.20 15.29 8.91
N ASP A 142 22.24 15.99 8.48
CA ASP A 142 23.34 15.57 7.59
C ASP A 142 24.27 14.44 8.08
N SER A 143 23.86 13.62 9.05
CA SER A 143 24.79 12.75 9.82
C SER A 143 24.84 11.28 9.36
N TYR A 144 24.21 10.90 8.23
CA TYR A 144 24.21 9.49 7.82
C TYR A 144 25.29 9.17 6.77
N PRO A 145 26.15 8.13 6.98
CA PRO A 145 27.20 7.77 6.03
C PRO A 145 26.60 7.27 4.70
N ALA A 146 26.91 7.98 3.61
CA ALA A 146 26.33 7.80 2.29
C ALA A 146 26.42 6.36 1.69
N ARG A 147 27.41 5.56 2.10
CA ARG A 147 27.64 4.21 1.54
C ARG A 147 26.70 3.13 2.08
N SER A 148 26.30 3.20 3.35
CA SER A 148 25.42 2.23 3.99
C SER A 148 23.97 2.40 3.49
N GLY A 149 23.51 3.65 3.36
CA GLY A 149 22.17 4.00 2.93
C GLY A 149 21.76 3.49 1.55
N PHE A 150 22.68 3.35 0.60
CA PHE A 150 22.37 2.89 -0.75
C PHE A 150 21.86 1.44 -0.77
N ARG A 151 22.50 0.53 -0.05
CA ARG A 151 22.08 -0.88 0.00
C ARG A 151 20.73 -1.05 0.67
N VAL A 152 20.48 -0.39 1.81
CA VAL A 152 19.18 -0.43 2.50
C VAL A 152 18.08 0.10 1.60
N ARG A 153 18.33 1.22 0.92
CA ARG A 153 17.37 1.82 -0.03
C ARG A 153 17.01 0.87 -1.16
N ALA A 154 18.01 0.27 -1.81
CA ALA A 154 17.79 -0.64 -2.93
C ALA A 154 16.97 -1.86 -2.51
N TRP A 155 17.36 -2.52 -1.40
CA TRP A 155 16.65 -3.68 -0.88
C TRP A 155 15.24 -3.34 -0.42
N ALA A 156 15.02 -2.21 0.25
CA ALA A 156 13.69 -1.77 0.66
C ALA A 156 12.77 -1.53 -0.54
N MET A 157 13.27 -0.93 -1.65
CA MET A 157 12.50 -0.76 -2.89
C MET A 157 12.18 -2.08 -3.57
N VAL A 158 13.15 -3.01 -3.66
CA VAL A 158 12.92 -4.34 -4.24
C VAL A 158 11.85 -5.09 -3.45
N LEU A 159 11.97 -5.11 -2.11
CA LEU A 159 10.98 -5.76 -1.25
C LEU A 159 9.61 -5.07 -1.32
N ALA A 160 9.55 -3.74 -1.41
CA ALA A 160 8.30 -3.02 -1.63
C ALA A 160 7.63 -3.45 -2.96
N GLY A 161 8.41 -3.63 -4.02
CA GLY A 161 7.91 -4.17 -5.30
C GLY A 161 7.34 -5.58 -5.16
N PHE A 162 8.02 -6.47 -4.44
CA PHE A 162 7.51 -7.82 -4.16
C PHE A 162 6.28 -7.81 -3.26
N VAL A 163 6.22 -6.94 -2.24
CA VAL A 163 5.01 -6.77 -1.40
C VAL A 163 3.84 -6.26 -2.25
N PHE A 164 4.08 -5.34 -3.16
CA PHE A 164 3.05 -4.86 -4.10
C PHE A 164 2.51 -6.02 -4.96
N VAL A 165 3.38 -6.79 -5.63
CA VAL A 165 2.99 -7.94 -6.46
C VAL A 165 2.24 -8.98 -5.62
N GLN A 166 2.72 -9.28 -4.42
CA GLN A 166 2.08 -10.21 -3.48
C GLN A 166 0.69 -9.73 -3.05
N SER A 167 0.53 -8.41 -2.85
CA SER A 167 -0.77 -7.81 -2.51
C SER A 167 -1.76 -7.88 -3.68
N VAL A 168 -1.29 -7.67 -4.91
CA VAL A 168 -2.10 -7.85 -6.13
C VAL A 168 -2.53 -9.30 -6.28
N LEU A 169 -1.62 -10.26 -6.07
CA LEU A 169 -1.94 -11.69 -6.09
C LEU A 169 -2.96 -12.05 -5.00
N GLY A 170 -2.86 -11.47 -3.78
CA GLY A 170 -3.85 -11.62 -2.73
C GLY A 170 -5.21 -11.02 -3.10
N GLY A 171 -5.22 -9.89 -3.80
CA GLY A 171 -6.43 -9.31 -4.39
C GLY A 171 -7.08 -10.26 -5.41
N LEU A 172 -6.27 -10.90 -6.24
CA LEU A 172 -6.76 -11.88 -7.21
C LEU A 172 -7.36 -13.11 -6.52
N VAL A 173 -6.70 -13.63 -5.44
CA VAL A 173 -7.29 -14.70 -4.59
C VAL A 173 -8.67 -14.29 -4.08
N ARG A 174 -8.84 -13.03 -3.69
CA ARG A 174 -10.12 -12.54 -3.16
C ARG A 174 -11.18 -12.39 -4.25
N HIS A 175 -10.84 -11.77 -5.38
CA HIS A 175 -11.80 -11.45 -6.45
C HIS A 175 -12.23 -12.69 -7.24
N MET A 176 -11.41 -13.75 -7.30
CA MET A 176 -11.75 -15.04 -7.91
C MET A 176 -12.41 -16.02 -6.93
N ASP A 177 -12.88 -15.57 -5.78
CA ASP A 177 -13.45 -16.40 -4.69
C ASP A 177 -12.57 -17.60 -4.30
N ALA A 178 -11.25 -17.47 -4.50
CA ALA A 178 -10.27 -18.50 -4.20
C ALA A 178 -9.84 -18.55 -2.72
N GLY A 179 -10.41 -17.68 -1.87
CA GLY A 179 -10.00 -17.54 -0.46
C GLY A 179 -10.11 -18.80 0.37
N MET A 180 -11.03 -19.70 0.04
CA MET A 180 -11.21 -21.02 0.69
C MET A 180 -10.80 -22.20 -0.19
N ALA A 181 -10.12 -21.98 -1.31
CA ALA A 181 -9.63 -23.06 -2.18
C ALA A 181 -8.59 -23.97 -1.49
N CYS A 182 -7.87 -23.44 -0.49
CA CYS A 182 -7.00 -24.20 0.44
C CYS A 182 -7.55 -24.00 1.87
N PRO A 183 -8.48 -24.84 2.36
CA PRO A 183 -9.17 -24.59 3.64
C PRO A 183 -8.31 -24.90 4.87
N ASP A 184 -7.28 -25.71 4.74
CA ASP A 184 -6.37 -26.11 5.80
C ASP A 184 -5.12 -25.22 5.88
N VAL A 185 -4.47 -25.21 7.05
CA VAL A 185 -3.31 -24.36 7.37
C VAL A 185 -2.30 -25.18 8.18
N PRO A 186 -1.01 -25.18 7.82
CA PRO A 186 -0.33 -24.43 6.75
C PRO A 186 -0.42 -25.09 5.36
N LEU A 187 -0.94 -26.31 5.30
CA LEU A 187 -1.04 -27.12 4.08
C LEU A 187 -2.13 -26.57 3.12
N CYS A 188 -2.28 -27.23 1.99
CA CYS A 188 -3.40 -27.01 1.07
C CYS A 188 -3.93 -28.39 0.65
N LEU A 189 -5.19 -28.69 0.99
CA LEU A 189 -5.83 -30.00 0.75
C LEU A 189 -5.04 -31.15 1.39
N GLY A 190 -4.51 -30.94 2.60
CA GLY A 190 -3.69 -31.92 3.35
C GLY A 190 -2.28 -32.12 2.80
N GLN A 191 -1.85 -31.37 1.77
CA GLN A 191 -0.58 -31.59 1.06
C GLN A 191 0.31 -30.35 1.09
N ILE A 192 1.63 -30.55 1.08
CA ILE A 192 2.62 -29.48 0.89
C ILE A 192 2.56 -28.96 -0.54
N LEU A 193 2.42 -29.84 -1.52
CA LEU A 193 2.21 -29.52 -2.93
C LEU A 193 0.86 -30.10 -3.36
N PRO A 194 -0.21 -29.31 -3.38
CA PRO A 194 -1.53 -29.79 -3.76
C PRO A 194 -1.62 -30.04 -5.27
N PRO A 195 -2.58 -30.86 -5.72
CA PRO A 195 -2.86 -31.02 -7.14
C PRO A 195 -3.39 -29.69 -7.70
N LEU A 196 -2.64 -29.07 -8.63
CA LEU A 196 -2.99 -27.77 -9.25
C LEU A 196 -4.01 -27.96 -10.38
N VAL A 197 -5.19 -28.49 -10.03
CA VAL A 197 -6.23 -28.91 -11.01
C VAL A 197 -7.11 -27.77 -11.52
N ASN A 198 -7.11 -26.62 -10.82
CA ASN A 198 -7.89 -25.44 -11.21
C ASN A 198 -7.20 -24.14 -10.79
N ALA A 199 -7.68 -23.02 -11.35
CA ALA A 199 -7.10 -21.69 -11.08
C ALA A 199 -7.23 -21.26 -9.61
N PRO A 200 -8.37 -21.42 -8.89
CA PRO A 200 -8.48 -21.05 -7.49
C PRO A 200 -7.45 -21.72 -6.58
N ILE A 201 -7.28 -23.04 -6.68
CA ILE A 201 -6.26 -23.77 -5.90
C ILE A 201 -4.86 -23.26 -6.25
N THR A 202 -4.57 -23.14 -7.53
CA THR A 202 -3.25 -22.71 -8.03
C THR A 202 -2.89 -21.33 -7.50
N ILE A 203 -3.79 -20.34 -7.65
CA ILE A 203 -3.55 -18.95 -7.23
C ILE A 203 -3.40 -18.89 -5.70
N HIS A 204 -4.28 -19.55 -4.93
CA HIS A 204 -4.20 -19.54 -3.47
C HIS A 204 -2.91 -20.21 -2.97
N PHE A 205 -2.53 -21.34 -3.55
CA PHE A 205 -1.27 -22.02 -3.21
C PHE A 205 -0.06 -21.13 -3.48
N PHE A 206 0.06 -20.54 -4.67
CA PHE A 206 1.18 -19.64 -4.99
C PHE A 206 1.17 -18.37 -4.14
N HIS A 207 0.01 -17.81 -3.81
CA HIS A 207 -0.10 -16.69 -2.88
C HIS A 207 0.52 -17.05 -1.51
N ARG A 208 0.22 -18.22 -0.95
CA ARG A 208 0.79 -18.69 0.32
C ARG A 208 2.29 -18.94 0.23
N LEU A 209 2.74 -19.67 -0.81
CA LEU A 209 4.15 -19.99 -1.00
C LEU A 209 4.99 -18.71 -1.11
N LEU A 210 4.59 -17.79 -1.98
CA LEU A 210 5.28 -16.52 -2.17
C LEU A 210 5.22 -15.64 -0.93
N ALA A 211 4.11 -15.66 -0.16
CA ALA A 211 4.01 -14.94 1.11
C ALA A 211 5.04 -15.42 2.13
N ILE A 212 5.25 -16.74 2.26
CA ILE A 212 6.23 -17.32 3.18
C ILE A 212 7.66 -16.93 2.76
N LEU A 213 7.98 -17.06 1.46
CA LEU A 213 9.30 -16.69 0.92
C LEU A 213 9.57 -15.19 1.10
N LEU A 214 8.59 -14.36 0.81
CA LEU A 214 8.69 -12.92 0.97
C LEU A 214 8.82 -12.53 2.46
N ALA A 215 8.07 -13.16 3.36
CA ALA A 215 8.18 -12.94 4.79
C ALA A 215 9.59 -13.28 5.30
N ALA A 216 10.17 -14.39 4.87
CA ALA A 216 11.55 -14.75 5.19
C ALA A 216 12.55 -13.70 4.68
N ALA A 217 12.38 -13.21 3.44
CA ALA A 217 13.22 -12.17 2.86
C ALA A 217 13.10 -10.83 3.62
N VAL A 218 11.89 -10.42 3.99
CA VAL A 218 11.63 -9.18 4.76
C VAL A 218 12.23 -9.29 6.17
N LEU A 219 12.08 -10.43 6.85
CA LEU A 219 12.67 -10.67 8.17
C LEU A 219 14.19 -10.67 8.12
N TRP A 220 14.78 -11.33 7.12
CA TRP A 220 16.23 -11.30 6.90
C TRP A 220 16.73 -9.86 6.67
N PHE A 221 16.05 -9.11 5.81
CA PHE A 221 16.37 -7.69 5.56
C PHE A 221 16.27 -6.85 6.85
N ALA A 222 15.17 -6.97 7.59
CA ALA A 222 14.94 -6.25 8.83
C ALA A 222 16.00 -6.59 9.88
N HIS A 223 16.38 -7.87 10.02
CA HIS A 223 17.47 -8.32 10.89
C HIS A 223 18.81 -7.70 10.48
N ARG A 224 19.15 -7.75 9.18
CA ARG A 224 20.41 -7.14 8.67
C ARG A 224 20.46 -5.64 8.94
N VAL A 225 19.38 -4.92 8.68
CA VAL A 225 19.29 -3.47 8.94
C VAL A 225 19.42 -3.20 10.43
N TYR A 226 18.70 -3.93 11.27
CA TYR A 226 18.73 -3.70 12.72
C TYR A 226 20.13 -3.85 13.34
N TRP A 227 20.92 -4.84 12.91
CA TRP A 227 22.24 -5.12 13.49
C TRP A 227 23.40 -4.41 12.78
N LYS A 228 23.26 -4.06 11.50
CA LYS A 228 24.35 -3.46 10.72
C LYS A 228 24.31 -1.94 10.67
N GLU A 229 23.11 -1.35 10.83
CA GLU A 229 22.94 0.11 10.79
C GLU A 229 23.02 0.72 12.18
N THR A 230 23.69 1.86 12.30
CA THR A 230 23.83 2.60 13.57
C THR A 230 22.75 3.66 13.76
N TRP A 231 22.15 4.12 12.66
CA TRP A 231 21.15 5.18 12.69
C TRP A 231 19.82 4.69 13.30
N LEU A 232 19.47 5.24 14.47
CA LEU A 232 18.35 4.79 15.27
C LEU A 232 16.99 4.81 14.54
N PRO A 233 16.65 5.84 13.73
CA PRO A 233 15.37 5.84 13.00
C PRO A 233 15.22 4.64 12.07
N ILE A 234 16.25 4.27 11.29
CA ILE A 234 16.14 3.13 10.38
C ILE A 234 16.03 1.80 11.12
N ARG A 235 16.70 1.66 12.27
CA ARG A 235 16.57 0.47 13.13
C ARG A 235 15.17 0.33 13.72
N ARG A 236 14.52 1.46 14.08
CA ARG A 236 13.10 1.46 14.51
C ARG A 236 12.18 0.99 13.39
N TRP A 237 12.38 1.48 12.18
CA TRP A 237 11.61 1.04 11.02
C TRP A 237 11.85 -0.44 10.67
N ALA A 238 13.06 -0.95 10.81
CA ALA A 238 13.36 -2.36 10.65
C ALA A 238 12.55 -3.23 11.64
N LYS A 239 12.43 -2.82 12.91
CA LYS A 239 11.56 -3.51 13.89
C LYS A 239 10.09 -3.46 13.49
N ILE A 240 9.59 -2.30 13.05
CA ILE A 240 8.20 -2.13 12.61
C ILE A 240 7.90 -3.07 11.44
N VAL A 241 8.75 -3.11 10.42
CA VAL A 241 8.59 -3.96 9.24
C VAL A 241 8.63 -5.46 9.63
N ALA A 242 9.51 -5.86 10.56
CA ALA A 242 9.54 -7.23 11.07
C ALA A 242 8.24 -7.60 11.79
N ILE A 243 7.70 -6.73 12.65
CA ILE A 243 6.43 -6.95 13.33
C ILE A 243 5.28 -7.03 12.33
N LEU A 244 5.22 -6.08 11.38
CA LEU A 244 4.17 -6.04 10.38
C LEU A 244 4.12 -7.30 9.53
N VAL A 245 5.27 -7.84 9.09
CA VAL A 245 5.28 -9.05 8.26
C VAL A 245 4.88 -10.29 9.05
N VAL A 246 5.24 -10.40 10.33
CA VAL A 246 4.78 -11.50 11.19
C VAL A 246 3.27 -11.44 11.38
N LEU A 247 2.74 -10.26 11.74
CA LEU A 247 1.30 -10.05 11.88
C LEU A 247 0.55 -10.31 10.57
N GLN A 248 1.13 -9.92 9.44
CA GLN A 248 0.56 -10.14 8.10
C GLN A 248 0.37 -11.62 7.80
N VAL A 249 1.39 -12.45 8.03
CA VAL A 249 1.30 -13.90 7.81
C VAL A 249 0.30 -14.53 8.80
N THR A 250 0.36 -14.13 10.07
CA THR A 250 -0.59 -14.60 11.10
C THR A 250 -2.03 -14.29 10.72
N LEU A 251 -2.34 -13.05 10.30
CA LEU A 251 -3.69 -12.69 9.88
C LEU A 251 -4.13 -13.40 8.60
N GLY A 252 -3.21 -13.72 7.68
CA GLY A 252 -3.52 -14.54 6.52
C GLY A 252 -4.02 -15.94 6.94
N PHE A 253 -3.36 -16.57 7.90
CA PHE A 253 -3.80 -17.86 8.45
C PHE A 253 -5.11 -17.72 9.24
N VAL A 254 -5.23 -16.71 10.10
CA VAL A 254 -6.46 -16.46 10.86
C VAL A 254 -7.65 -16.20 9.92
N SER A 255 -7.44 -15.52 8.78
CA SER A 255 -8.51 -15.31 7.78
C SER A 255 -9.09 -16.61 7.26
N VAL A 256 -8.24 -17.62 6.98
CA VAL A 256 -8.70 -18.95 6.54
C VAL A 256 -9.38 -19.70 7.68
N LEU A 257 -8.78 -19.73 8.87
CA LEU A 257 -9.31 -20.43 10.04
C LEU A 257 -10.66 -19.85 10.52
N THR A 258 -10.92 -18.60 10.25
CA THR A 258 -12.19 -17.93 10.58
C THR A 258 -13.17 -17.88 9.41
N LEU A 259 -12.95 -18.72 8.37
CA LEU A 259 -13.80 -18.79 7.17
C LEU A 259 -14.01 -17.41 6.53
N LEU A 260 -12.92 -16.65 6.40
CA LEU A 260 -12.88 -15.30 5.82
C LEU A 260 -13.70 -14.24 6.58
N ALA A 261 -13.75 -14.33 7.91
CA ALA A 261 -14.42 -13.31 8.73
C ALA A 261 -13.93 -11.90 8.39
N VAL A 262 -14.85 -10.93 8.45
CA VAL A 262 -14.64 -9.55 8.00
C VAL A 262 -13.42 -8.89 8.63
N ILE A 263 -13.26 -9.00 9.96
CA ILE A 263 -12.18 -8.32 10.68
C ILE A 263 -10.79 -8.85 10.30
N PRO A 264 -10.49 -10.18 10.35
CA PRO A 264 -9.19 -10.70 9.96
C PRO A 264 -8.81 -10.35 8.51
N VAL A 265 -9.74 -10.52 7.56
CA VAL A 265 -9.51 -10.23 6.14
C VAL A 265 -9.19 -8.75 5.92
N SER A 266 -9.98 -7.85 6.54
CA SER A 266 -9.79 -6.41 6.38
C SER A 266 -8.50 -5.92 7.05
N LEU A 267 -8.14 -6.47 8.21
CA LEU A 267 -6.86 -6.19 8.86
C LEU A 267 -5.68 -6.76 8.06
N HIS A 268 -5.82 -7.94 7.45
CA HIS A 268 -4.79 -8.50 6.56
C HIS A 268 -4.52 -7.57 5.37
N THR A 269 -5.54 -7.02 4.74
CA THR A 269 -5.41 -6.02 3.67
C THR A 269 -4.73 -4.74 4.17
N LEU A 270 -5.14 -4.22 5.32
CA LEU A 270 -4.53 -3.03 5.93
C LEU A 270 -3.05 -3.22 6.25
N LEU A 271 -2.68 -4.36 6.85
CA LEU A 271 -1.29 -4.62 7.21
C LEU A 271 -0.39 -4.80 5.98
N ALA A 272 -0.89 -5.40 4.88
CA ALA A 272 -0.17 -5.45 3.61
C ALA A 272 0.14 -4.04 3.09
N ALA A 273 -0.84 -3.14 3.13
CA ALA A 273 -0.67 -1.74 2.75
C ALA A 273 0.29 -0.99 3.68
N CYS A 274 0.23 -1.22 4.99
CA CYS A 274 1.17 -0.66 5.97
C CYS A 274 2.60 -1.16 5.74
N LEU A 275 2.78 -2.45 5.42
CA LEU A 275 4.09 -3.04 5.11
C LEU A 275 4.68 -2.40 3.84
N LEU A 276 3.88 -2.26 2.77
CA LEU A 276 4.26 -1.57 1.54
C LEU A 276 4.71 -0.14 1.83
N ALA A 277 3.88 0.65 2.53
CA ALA A 277 4.17 2.03 2.88
C ALA A 277 5.44 2.13 3.74
N SER A 278 5.65 1.22 4.71
CA SER A 278 6.82 1.21 5.58
C SER A 278 8.12 0.94 4.81
N LEU A 279 8.13 0.00 3.88
CA LEU A 279 9.29 -0.30 3.02
C LEU A 279 9.62 0.87 2.10
N ILE A 280 8.61 1.51 1.48
CA ILE A 280 8.81 2.72 0.67
C ILE A 280 9.35 3.87 1.52
N HIS A 281 8.81 4.05 2.73
CA HIS A 281 9.33 5.04 3.67
C HIS A 281 10.80 4.77 3.99
N MET A 282 11.17 3.53 4.34
CA MET A 282 12.57 3.15 4.58
C MET A 282 13.47 3.44 3.38
N ALA A 283 12.99 3.24 2.16
CA ALA A 283 13.74 3.53 0.94
C ALA A 283 13.97 5.02 0.68
N THR A 284 13.14 5.90 1.25
CA THR A 284 13.08 7.33 0.91
C THR A 284 13.60 8.27 2.00
N ILE A 285 13.71 7.82 3.24
CA ILE A 285 14.14 8.65 4.37
C ILE A 285 15.66 8.96 4.36
N PHE A 286 16.43 8.33 3.47
CA PHE A 286 17.87 8.61 3.39
C PHE A 286 18.15 9.97 2.74
N PRO A 287 19.10 10.76 3.29
CA PRO A 287 19.55 11.98 2.64
C PRO A 287 20.07 11.62 1.24
N ARG A 288 19.62 12.35 0.23
CA ARG A 288 20.29 12.30 -1.06
C ARG A 288 21.66 12.92 -0.85
N SER A 289 22.74 12.16 -1.11
CA SER A 289 24.07 12.72 -1.26
C SER A 289 23.93 13.94 -2.19
N SER A 290 24.14 15.15 -1.67
CA SER A 290 24.45 16.28 -2.52
C SER A 290 25.69 15.84 -3.29
N ALA A 291 25.56 15.73 -4.62
CA ALA A 291 26.75 15.57 -5.46
C ALA A 291 27.76 16.62 -4.98
N ALA A 292 28.90 16.17 -4.51
CA ALA A 292 29.97 17.05 -4.08
C ALA A 292 30.15 18.07 -5.20
N THR A 293 29.95 19.34 -4.90
CA THR A 293 30.27 20.42 -5.82
C THR A 293 31.78 20.26 -6.12
N PRO A 294 32.20 19.91 -7.35
CA PRO A 294 33.61 19.85 -7.65
C PRO A 294 34.11 21.30 -7.62
N GLY A 295 35.04 21.61 -6.71
CA GLY A 295 35.85 22.77 -6.80
C GLY A 295 35.46 23.96 -5.91
N VAL A 296 35.72 23.84 -4.61
CA VAL A 296 36.28 24.96 -3.89
C VAL A 296 37.72 24.57 -3.61
N LEU A 297 38.64 25.02 -4.48
CA LEU A 297 40.07 25.01 -4.23
C LEU A 297 40.32 25.78 -2.91
N ALA A 298 40.94 25.12 -1.95
CA ALA A 298 41.40 25.79 -0.76
C ALA A 298 42.28 26.99 -1.14
N PRO A 299 42.15 28.15 -0.47
CA PRO A 299 43.05 29.27 -0.73
C PRO A 299 44.49 28.89 -0.38
N PRO A 300 45.49 29.35 -1.13
CA PRO A 300 46.90 29.07 -0.86
C PRO A 300 47.25 29.65 0.52
N THR A 301 47.80 28.79 1.36
CA THR A 301 48.43 29.20 2.61
C THR A 301 49.71 29.95 2.26
N ASN A 302 49.79 31.26 2.56
CA ASN A 302 51.03 32.04 2.64
C ASN A 302 51.71 31.78 3.96
#